data_a3fb744c7cb970a5d7dd4f36a87f9e5c
#
_entry.id   a3fb744c7cb970a5d7dd4f36a87f9e5c
#
_cell.length_a   1.000
_cell.length_b   1.000
_cell.length_c   1.000
_cell.angle_alpha   90.00
_cell.angle_beta   90.00
_cell.angle_gamma   90.00
#
_symmetry.space_group_name_H-M   'P 1'
#
loop_
_entity.id
_entity.type
_entity.pdbx_description
1 polymer ?
#
loop_
_entity_poly.entity_id
_entity_poly.type
_entity_poly.pdbx_seq_one_letter_code
_entity_poly.pdbx_strand_id
1 'polypeptide(L)'
;MKQIFGKIWPHLAVILGLAIFSIFYFLPENAENKVLPQSDVQHSLSMQTEIRKYQAEEGREILWTNSMFSGMPSFQIYGGGGHTFDFVPRFVYSAMQLTKGISSPTGLLFACSIGFYLMMLCFRFNWKYALAGALLFGLSTSFIHLIGTGHVNKVMVLALLPPTIGAMWLLYQGKYLLGSALTALFVNLQIMTNHPQISFYYAFLAAFFVIGIGIHMIRTKQARTFIIATGLLGASAIVGVLPNLPKLLTTKEYSEETTRGASLITKDGKVAQGMDKEYAFGWSLSVMESMTHFIPNILGGPSNEFFVQDENSNSMRALQALNNSDQANQLAQATSKYFG
;
A
#
# COMPACT_ATOMS: atom_id res chain seq x y z
N MET A 1 -7.10 5.75 -38.86
CA MET A 1 -7.96 5.62 -37.67
C MET A 1 -8.29 4.16 -37.35
N LYS A 2 -8.84 3.32 -38.24
CA LYS A 2 -9.19 1.92 -37.95
C LYS A 2 -8.04 1.05 -37.40
N GLN A 3 -6.81 1.20 -37.90
CA GLN A 3 -5.65 0.44 -37.42
C GLN A 3 -5.20 0.83 -35.98
N ILE A 4 -5.30 2.12 -35.64
CA ILE A 4 -4.95 2.61 -34.29
C ILE A 4 -6.03 2.15 -33.31
N PHE A 5 -7.30 2.25 -33.69
CA PHE A 5 -8.42 1.80 -32.87
C PHE A 5 -8.33 0.28 -32.58
N GLY A 6 -8.00 -0.54 -33.59
CA GLY A 6 -7.83 -1.99 -33.40
C GLY A 6 -6.69 -2.37 -32.45
N LYS A 7 -5.66 -1.50 -32.28
CA LYS A 7 -4.59 -1.72 -31.30
C LYS A 7 -4.95 -1.28 -29.89
N ILE A 8 -5.76 -0.23 -29.74
CA ILE A 8 -6.12 0.35 -28.43
C ILE A 8 -7.31 -0.39 -27.81
N TRP A 9 -8.27 -0.83 -28.64
CA TRP A 9 -9.50 -1.46 -28.18
C TRP A 9 -9.33 -2.61 -27.19
N PRO A 10 -8.39 -3.58 -27.41
CA PRO A 10 -8.21 -4.66 -26.44
C PRO A 10 -7.80 -4.17 -25.05
N HIS A 11 -6.99 -3.10 -25.00
CA HIS A 11 -6.54 -2.53 -23.72
C HIS A 11 -7.68 -1.82 -22.99
N LEU A 12 -8.53 -1.08 -23.71
CA LEU A 12 -9.72 -0.47 -23.13
C LEU A 12 -10.71 -1.53 -22.62
N ALA A 13 -10.91 -2.61 -23.37
CA ALA A 13 -11.74 -3.72 -22.95
C ALA A 13 -11.20 -4.41 -21.69
N VAL A 14 -9.88 -4.57 -21.58
CA VAL A 14 -9.25 -5.12 -20.36
C VAL A 14 -9.44 -4.20 -19.17
N ILE A 15 -9.19 -2.90 -19.32
CA ILE A 15 -9.37 -1.92 -18.24
C ILE A 15 -10.81 -1.94 -17.73
N LEU A 16 -11.77 -1.88 -18.65
CA LEU A 16 -13.20 -1.97 -18.32
C LEU A 16 -13.54 -3.31 -17.66
N GLY A 17 -13.01 -4.42 -18.20
CA GLY A 17 -13.20 -5.76 -17.65
C GLY A 17 -12.67 -5.89 -16.21
N LEU A 18 -11.49 -5.35 -15.92
CA LEU A 18 -10.92 -5.33 -14.58
C LEU A 18 -11.76 -4.47 -13.62
N ALA A 19 -12.27 -3.33 -14.09
CA ALA A 19 -13.16 -2.48 -13.29
C ALA A 19 -14.47 -3.20 -12.95
N ILE A 20 -15.13 -3.80 -13.95
CA ILE A 20 -16.35 -4.59 -13.79
C ILE A 20 -16.09 -5.77 -12.85
N PHE A 21 -14.99 -6.50 -13.04
CA PHE A 21 -14.60 -7.61 -12.19
C PHE A 21 -14.45 -7.18 -10.72
N SER A 22 -13.78 -6.06 -10.45
CA SER A 22 -13.60 -5.53 -9.10
C SER A 22 -14.93 -5.14 -8.45
N ILE A 23 -15.88 -4.58 -9.22
CA ILE A 23 -17.23 -4.25 -8.75
C ILE A 23 -17.98 -5.53 -8.36
N PHE A 24 -17.94 -6.56 -9.21
CA PHE A 24 -18.62 -7.81 -8.94
C PHE A 24 -17.99 -8.60 -7.79
N TYR A 25 -16.68 -8.53 -7.62
CA TYR A 25 -15.99 -9.19 -6.51
C TYR A 25 -16.47 -8.67 -5.15
N PHE A 26 -16.74 -7.36 -5.06
CA PHE A 26 -17.29 -6.72 -3.87
C PHE A 26 -18.78 -6.34 -4.07
N LEU A 27 -19.55 -7.23 -4.72
CA LEU A 27 -20.97 -6.97 -5.04
C LEU A 27 -21.83 -6.63 -3.81
N PRO A 28 -21.71 -7.32 -2.65
CA PRO A 28 -22.50 -6.98 -1.46
C PRO A 28 -22.25 -5.53 -0.98
N GLU A 29 -21.01 -5.04 -1.07
CA GLU A 29 -20.69 -3.66 -0.73
C GLU A 29 -21.30 -2.67 -1.74
N ASN A 30 -21.16 -2.97 -3.03
CA ASN A 30 -21.56 -2.04 -4.10
C ASN A 30 -23.07 -2.00 -4.34
N ALA A 31 -23.79 -3.13 -4.18
CA ALA A 31 -25.20 -3.25 -4.49
C ALA A 31 -26.12 -3.23 -3.27
N GLU A 32 -25.64 -3.70 -2.11
CA GLU A 32 -26.44 -3.86 -0.92
C GLU A 32 -26.09 -2.84 0.17
N ASN A 33 -25.21 -1.87 -0.14
CA ASN A 33 -24.70 -0.86 0.80
C ASN A 33 -24.10 -1.48 2.07
N LYS A 34 -23.56 -2.69 1.98
CA LYS A 34 -22.83 -3.34 3.05
C LYS A 34 -21.42 -2.81 3.11
N VAL A 35 -20.92 -2.60 4.31
CA VAL A 35 -19.56 -2.11 4.55
C VAL A 35 -18.73 -3.22 5.15
N LEU A 36 -17.52 -3.43 4.62
CA LEU A 36 -16.57 -4.32 5.26
C LEU A 36 -16.19 -3.77 6.65
N PRO A 37 -16.11 -4.61 7.67
CA PRO A 37 -15.72 -4.20 9.03
C PRO A 37 -14.20 -3.94 9.10
N GLN A 38 -13.73 -2.92 8.39
CA GLN A 38 -12.33 -2.52 8.33
C GLN A 38 -11.96 -1.70 9.57
N SER A 39 -11.42 -2.35 10.60
CA SER A 39 -11.07 -1.70 11.87
C SER A 39 -10.16 -0.48 11.70
N ASP A 40 -9.13 -0.58 10.86
CA ASP A 40 -8.17 0.50 10.65
C ASP A 40 -8.80 1.72 9.97
N VAL A 41 -9.75 1.50 9.05
CA VAL A 41 -10.51 2.60 8.42
C VAL A 41 -11.40 3.27 9.45
N GLN A 42 -12.09 2.51 10.30
CA GLN A 42 -12.95 3.05 11.35
C GLN A 42 -12.15 3.85 12.37
N HIS A 43 -11.01 3.33 12.83
CA HIS A 43 -10.11 4.05 13.72
C HIS A 43 -9.59 5.34 13.08
N SER A 44 -9.14 5.28 11.83
CA SER A 44 -8.68 6.46 11.09
C SER A 44 -9.76 7.53 10.96
N LEU A 45 -11.00 7.14 10.66
CA LEU A 45 -12.13 8.09 10.58
C LEU A 45 -12.45 8.70 11.94
N SER A 46 -12.43 7.91 13.02
CA SER A 46 -12.64 8.39 14.38
C SER A 46 -11.59 9.40 14.81
N MET A 47 -10.32 9.14 14.51
CA MET A 47 -9.22 10.08 14.77
C MET A 47 -9.38 11.42 14.06
N GLN A 48 -10.01 11.42 12.89
CA GLN A 48 -10.21 12.60 12.05
C GLN A 48 -11.48 13.39 12.39
N THR A 49 -12.30 12.95 13.34
CA THR A 49 -13.62 13.54 13.62
C THR A 49 -13.52 15.02 13.96
N GLU A 50 -12.61 15.42 14.85
CA GLU A 50 -12.39 16.82 15.23
C GLU A 50 -11.99 17.68 14.02
N ILE A 51 -11.02 17.19 13.24
CA ILE A 51 -10.50 17.89 12.05
C ILE A 51 -11.61 18.11 11.03
N ARG A 52 -12.39 17.06 10.74
CA ARG A 52 -13.50 17.11 9.77
C ARG A 52 -14.63 18.04 10.22
N LYS A 53 -14.95 18.02 11.52
CA LYS A 53 -15.95 18.91 12.09
C LYS A 53 -15.53 20.37 11.95
N TYR A 54 -14.32 20.70 12.38
CA TYR A 54 -13.77 22.06 12.24
C TYR A 54 -13.74 22.52 10.77
N GLN A 55 -13.30 21.67 9.87
CA GLN A 55 -13.24 21.99 8.44
C GLN A 55 -14.65 22.24 7.86
N ALA A 56 -15.67 21.50 8.31
CA ALA A 56 -17.04 21.68 7.87
C ALA A 56 -17.66 23.00 8.42
N GLU A 57 -17.30 23.40 9.64
CA GLU A 57 -17.80 24.60 10.30
C GLU A 57 -17.09 25.87 9.84
N GLU A 58 -15.76 25.84 9.71
CA GLU A 58 -14.93 27.01 9.47
C GLU A 58 -14.42 27.13 8.02
N GLY A 59 -14.57 26.08 7.21
CA GLY A 59 -14.08 26.04 5.83
C GLY A 59 -12.55 26.06 5.70
N ARG A 60 -11.82 25.86 6.79
CA ARG A 60 -10.34 25.89 6.85
C ARG A 60 -9.78 24.59 7.39
N GLU A 61 -8.57 24.23 6.94
CA GLU A 61 -7.83 23.11 7.49
C GLU A 61 -7.17 23.51 8.81
N ILE A 62 -7.23 22.61 9.80
CA ILE A 62 -6.45 22.77 11.04
C ILE A 62 -5.14 22.01 10.91
N LEU A 63 -4.07 22.58 11.45
CA LEU A 63 -2.73 21.97 11.42
C LEU A 63 -2.40 21.19 12.69
N TRP A 64 -3.28 21.28 13.72
CA TRP A 64 -3.14 20.62 15.01
C TRP A 64 -4.47 20.03 15.44
N THR A 65 -4.46 18.87 16.09
CA THR A 65 -5.63 18.25 16.73
C THR A 65 -5.31 17.88 18.16
N ASN A 66 -6.30 18.02 19.06
CA ASN A 66 -6.20 17.62 20.45
C ASN A 66 -6.83 16.23 20.70
N SER A 67 -7.43 15.61 19.68
CA SER A 67 -8.17 14.35 19.84
C SER A 67 -7.26 13.15 20.14
N MET A 68 -5.94 13.27 19.97
CA MET A 68 -4.98 12.19 20.16
C MET A 68 -3.71 12.65 20.88
N PHE A 69 -3.13 11.78 21.72
CA PHE A 69 -1.83 11.94 22.36
C PHE A 69 -1.65 13.30 23.09
N SER A 70 -2.75 13.87 23.62
CA SER A 70 -2.76 15.24 24.22
C SER A 70 -2.41 16.34 23.23
N GLY A 71 -2.48 16.06 21.95
CA GLY A 71 -2.22 16.97 20.84
C GLY A 71 -1.14 16.47 19.89
N MET A 72 -1.42 16.59 18.59
CA MET A 72 -0.48 16.21 17.53
C MET A 72 -0.75 16.99 16.24
N PRO A 73 0.24 17.07 15.31
CA PRO A 73 0.00 17.64 13.99
C PRO A 73 -1.05 16.86 13.21
N SER A 74 -2.06 17.56 12.69
CA SER A 74 -3.18 16.95 11.95
C SER A 74 -2.75 16.29 10.65
N PHE A 75 -1.68 16.75 10.00
CA PHE A 75 -1.18 16.20 8.73
C PHE A 75 -0.65 14.76 8.84
N GLN A 76 -0.47 14.26 10.06
CA GLN A 76 -0.10 12.85 10.29
C GLN A 76 -1.29 11.89 10.12
N ILE A 77 -2.50 12.34 10.41
CA ILE A 77 -3.73 11.54 10.41
C ILE A 77 -4.74 11.98 9.36
N TYR A 78 -4.64 13.21 8.87
CA TYR A 78 -5.52 13.77 7.85
C TYR A 78 -4.71 14.21 6.64
N GLY A 79 -5.09 13.75 5.46
CA GLY A 79 -4.39 14.02 4.20
C GLY A 79 -4.62 15.44 3.64
N GLY A 80 -4.85 16.45 4.50
CA GLY A 80 -4.99 17.83 4.13
C GLY A 80 -3.72 18.44 3.54
N GLY A 81 -3.85 19.55 2.83
CA GLY A 81 -2.75 20.26 2.19
C GLY A 81 -2.54 19.83 0.74
N GLY A 82 -3.50 20.16 -0.14
CA GLY A 82 -3.32 20.04 -1.59
C GLY A 82 -2.25 21.00 -2.08
N HIS A 83 -1.19 20.46 -2.64
CA HIS A 83 -0.18 21.27 -3.31
C HIS A 83 -0.67 21.64 -4.72
N THR A 84 -0.34 22.83 -5.18
CA THR A 84 -0.79 23.38 -6.47
C THR A 84 -0.42 22.51 -7.68
N PHE A 85 0.57 21.65 -7.54
CA PHE A 85 1.07 20.76 -8.60
C PHE A 85 0.53 19.31 -8.53
N ASP A 86 -0.44 19.03 -7.66
CA ASP A 86 -0.94 17.66 -7.42
C ASP A 86 -2.07 17.22 -8.36
N PHE A 87 -2.51 18.08 -9.28
CA PHE A 87 -3.68 17.76 -10.13
C PHE A 87 -3.52 16.45 -10.90
N VAL A 88 -2.41 16.27 -11.61
CA VAL A 88 -2.18 15.05 -12.40
C VAL A 88 -1.99 13.83 -11.51
N PRO A 89 -1.14 13.83 -10.48
CA PRO A 89 -1.02 12.74 -9.53
C PRO A 89 -2.37 12.38 -8.87
N ARG A 90 -3.12 13.35 -8.38
CA ARG A 90 -4.45 13.10 -7.76
C ARG A 90 -5.45 12.52 -8.74
N PHE A 91 -5.48 12.98 -9.97
CA PHE A 91 -6.34 12.44 -11.01
C PHE A 91 -5.99 10.96 -11.28
N VAL A 92 -4.71 10.63 -11.47
CA VAL A 92 -4.26 9.26 -11.72
C VAL A 92 -4.54 8.38 -10.49
N TYR A 93 -4.27 8.87 -9.29
CA TYR A 93 -4.58 8.17 -8.04
C TYR A 93 -6.07 7.84 -7.91
N SER A 94 -6.93 8.82 -8.17
CA SER A 94 -8.40 8.64 -8.14
C SER A 94 -8.88 7.69 -9.24
N ALA A 95 -8.30 7.78 -10.44
CA ALA A 95 -8.63 6.89 -11.54
C ALA A 95 -8.24 5.43 -11.23
N MET A 96 -7.09 5.20 -10.60
CA MET A 96 -6.67 3.86 -10.14
C MET A 96 -7.58 3.30 -9.06
N GLN A 97 -8.27 4.12 -8.30
CA GLN A 97 -9.19 3.68 -7.24
C GLN A 97 -10.67 3.66 -7.66
N LEU A 98 -11.00 4.01 -8.90
CA LEU A 98 -12.38 4.11 -9.42
C LEU A 98 -13.29 5.05 -8.62
N THR A 99 -12.74 5.87 -7.71
CA THR A 99 -13.52 6.69 -6.78
C THR A 99 -12.95 8.09 -6.65
N LYS A 100 -13.81 9.05 -6.27
CA LYS A 100 -13.41 10.37 -5.80
C LYS A 100 -13.54 10.40 -4.28
N GLY A 101 -12.45 10.26 -3.56
CA GLY A 101 -12.49 10.38 -2.10
C GLY A 101 -11.92 9.16 -1.35
N ILE A 102 -12.72 8.59 -0.44
CA ILE A 102 -12.28 7.46 0.38
C ILE A 102 -12.09 6.21 -0.49
N SER A 103 -10.93 5.57 -0.35
CA SER A 103 -10.62 4.34 -1.09
C SER A 103 -11.58 3.22 -0.69
N SER A 104 -12.26 2.65 -1.67
CA SER A 104 -13.12 1.49 -1.48
C SER A 104 -12.34 0.18 -1.70
N PRO A 105 -12.77 -0.94 -1.11
CA PRO A 105 -12.22 -2.27 -1.40
C PRO A 105 -12.20 -2.59 -2.90
N THR A 106 -13.25 -2.24 -3.61
CA THR A 106 -13.37 -2.33 -5.08
C THR A 106 -12.25 -1.58 -5.80
N GLY A 107 -12.02 -0.32 -5.41
CA GLY A 107 -10.98 0.52 -6.00
C GLY A 107 -9.58 0.01 -5.70
N LEU A 108 -9.35 -0.52 -4.51
CA LEU A 108 -8.06 -1.09 -4.14
C LEU A 108 -7.73 -2.35 -4.95
N LEU A 109 -8.69 -3.25 -5.15
CA LEU A 109 -8.52 -4.43 -6.01
C LEU A 109 -8.24 -4.03 -7.46
N PHE A 110 -8.97 -3.04 -7.97
CA PHE A 110 -8.73 -2.50 -9.30
C PHE A 110 -7.32 -1.89 -9.42
N ALA A 111 -6.89 -1.10 -8.42
CA ALA A 111 -5.56 -0.48 -8.40
C ALA A 111 -4.44 -1.53 -8.47
N CYS A 112 -4.53 -2.61 -7.69
CA CYS A 112 -3.58 -3.71 -7.75
C CYS A 112 -3.53 -4.34 -9.15
N SER A 113 -4.70 -4.65 -9.71
CA SER A 113 -4.81 -5.30 -11.00
C SER A 113 -4.30 -4.41 -12.13
N ILE A 114 -4.73 -3.13 -12.19
CA ILE A 114 -4.31 -2.21 -13.25
C ILE A 114 -2.82 -1.87 -13.15
N GLY A 115 -2.28 -1.74 -11.93
CA GLY A 115 -0.85 -1.48 -11.73
C GLY A 115 0.02 -2.59 -12.32
N PHE A 116 -0.33 -3.85 -12.06
CA PHE A 116 0.38 -4.99 -12.65
C PHE A 116 0.19 -5.09 -14.16
N TYR A 117 -1.03 -4.85 -14.65
CA TYR A 117 -1.32 -4.79 -16.08
C TYR A 117 -0.40 -3.80 -16.81
N LEU A 118 -0.28 -2.58 -16.28
CA LEU A 118 0.58 -1.54 -16.86
C LEU A 118 2.05 -1.97 -16.89
N MET A 119 2.56 -2.60 -15.84
CA MET A 119 3.91 -3.15 -15.83
C MET A 119 4.11 -4.16 -16.95
N MET A 120 3.20 -5.12 -17.09
CA MET A 120 3.29 -6.15 -18.14
C MET A 120 3.31 -5.54 -19.55
N LEU A 121 2.55 -4.47 -19.78
CA LEU A 121 2.59 -3.73 -21.05
C LEU A 121 3.93 -3.03 -21.27
N CYS A 122 4.55 -2.45 -20.23
CA CYS A 122 5.88 -1.88 -20.30
C CYS A 122 6.93 -2.93 -20.68
N PHE A 123 6.77 -4.16 -20.19
CA PHE A 123 7.59 -5.33 -20.58
C PHE A 123 7.21 -5.93 -21.94
N ARG A 124 6.26 -5.32 -22.67
CA ARG A 124 5.80 -5.74 -24.00
C ARG A 124 5.10 -7.11 -24.04
N PHE A 125 4.52 -7.55 -22.93
CA PHE A 125 3.66 -8.73 -22.96
C PHE A 125 2.37 -8.45 -23.75
N ASN A 126 1.85 -9.50 -24.37
CA ASN A 126 0.53 -9.45 -25.01
C ASN A 126 -0.54 -9.16 -23.96
N TRP A 127 -1.59 -8.41 -24.34
CA TRP A 127 -2.66 -8.02 -23.44
C TRP A 127 -3.35 -9.20 -22.72
N LYS A 128 -3.39 -10.39 -23.33
CA LYS A 128 -3.96 -11.60 -22.72
C LYS A 128 -3.14 -12.08 -21.53
N TYR A 129 -1.82 -12.15 -21.70
CA TYR A 129 -0.91 -12.51 -20.60
C TYR A 129 -0.84 -11.42 -19.53
N ALA A 130 -0.92 -10.16 -19.97
CA ALA A 130 -0.97 -9.02 -19.05
C ALA A 130 -2.26 -9.05 -18.20
N LEU A 131 -3.41 -9.39 -18.78
CA LEU A 131 -4.66 -9.59 -18.06
C LEU A 131 -4.57 -10.74 -17.05
N ALA A 132 -4.05 -11.90 -17.47
CA ALA A 132 -3.87 -13.04 -16.57
C ALA A 132 -2.97 -12.69 -15.38
N GLY A 133 -1.84 -12.02 -15.63
CA GLY A 133 -0.94 -11.56 -14.58
C GLY A 133 -1.60 -10.53 -13.64
N ALA A 134 -2.39 -9.61 -14.19
CA ALA A 134 -3.12 -8.61 -13.43
C ALA A 134 -4.13 -9.24 -12.44
N LEU A 135 -4.88 -10.24 -12.92
CA LEU A 135 -5.83 -10.98 -12.07
C LEU A 135 -5.11 -11.78 -10.99
N LEU A 136 -4.07 -12.52 -11.33
CA LEU A 136 -3.29 -13.30 -10.37
C LEU A 136 -2.66 -12.40 -9.30
N PHE A 137 -2.12 -11.24 -9.68
CA PHE A 137 -1.55 -10.29 -8.74
C PHE A 137 -2.61 -9.67 -7.84
N GLY A 138 -3.70 -9.13 -8.41
CA GLY A 138 -4.77 -8.48 -7.64
C GLY A 138 -5.50 -9.44 -6.70
N LEU A 139 -5.68 -10.69 -7.10
CA LEU A 139 -6.34 -11.73 -6.30
C LEU A 139 -5.39 -12.48 -5.37
N SER A 140 -4.14 -12.05 -5.25
CA SER A 140 -3.25 -12.70 -4.28
C SER A 140 -3.81 -12.58 -2.87
N THR A 141 -3.69 -13.65 -2.09
CA THR A 141 -4.18 -13.72 -0.71
C THR A 141 -3.75 -12.52 0.12
N SER A 142 -2.49 -12.09 -0.02
CA SER A 142 -1.95 -10.94 0.71
C SER A 142 -2.72 -9.65 0.43
N PHE A 143 -3.13 -9.38 -0.81
CA PHE A 143 -3.90 -8.15 -1.11
C PHE A 143 -5.31 -8.24 -0.60
N ILE A 144 -5.99 -9.37 -0.80
CA ILE A 144 -7.36 -9.57 -0.31
C ILE A 144 -7.40 -9.41 1.21
N HIS A 145 -6.41 -9.96 1.91
CA HIS A 145 -6.28 -9.82 3.35
C HIS A 145 -6.05 -8.36 3.78
N LEU A 146 -5.10 -7.65 3.17
CA LEU A 146 -4.83 -6.24 3.46
C LEU A 146 -6.03 -5.34 3.13
N ILE A 147 -6.81 -5.66 2.11
CA ILE A 147 -8.05 -4.95 1.78
C ILE A 147 -9.09 -5.22 2.88
N GLY A 148 -9.25 -6.47 3.29
CA GLY A 148 -10.19 -6.86 4.34
C GLY A 148 -9.92 -6.17 5.68
N THR A 149 -8.67 -6.02 6.07
CA THR A 149 -8.25 -5.33 7.31
C THR A 149 -8.30 -3.81 7.22
N GLY A 150 -8.37 -3.24 6.01
CA GLY A 150 -8.44 -1.79 5.81
C GLY A 150 -7.09 -1.09 5.69
N HIS A 151 -6.03 -1.81 5.37
CA HIS A 151 -4.68 -1.23 5.16
C HIS A 151 -4.56 -0.48 3.83
N VAL A 152 -5.40 0.52 3.62
CA VAL A 152 -5.55 1.28 2.36
C VAL A 152 -4.22 1.78 1.81
N ASN A 153 -3.43 2.49 2.62
CA ASN A 153 -2.16 3.08 2.18
C ASN A 153 -1.14 1.98 1.81
N LYS A 154 -1.15 0.88 2.56
CA LYS A 154 -0.27 -0.27 2.28
C LYS A 154 -0.60 -0.93 0.96
N VAL A 155 -1.89 -1.16 0.68
CA VAL A 155 -2.36 -1.71 -0.59
C VAL A 155 -2.01 -0.78 -1.75
N MET A 156 -2.27 0.52 -1.61
CA MET A 156 -2.00 1.50 -2.68
C MET A 156 -0.52 1.61 -3.02
N VAL A 157 0.38 1.70 -2.03
CA VAL A 157 1.81 1.74 -2.32
C VAL A 157 2.28 0.48 -3.02
N LEU A 158 1.78 -0.70 -2.61
CA LEU A 158 2.10 -1.98 -3.26
C LEU A 158 1.53 -2.07 -4.68
N ALA A 159 0.32 -1.53 -4.94
CA ALA A 159 -0.27 -1.45 -6.28
C ALA A 159 0.54 -0.56 -7.24
N LEU A 160 1.26 0.42 -6.70
CA LEU A 160 2.11 1.34 -7.47
C LEU A 160 3.52 0.79 -7.74
N LEU A 161 3.95 -0.27 -7.05
CA LEU A 161 5.27 -0.89 -7.28
C LEU A 161 5.41 -1.43 -8.73
N PRO A 162 4.49 -2.26 -9.25
CA PRO A 162 4.62 -2.81 -10.58
C PRO A 162 4.76 -1.74 -11.67
N PRO A 163 3.87 -0.72 -11.78
CA PRO A 163 3.98 0.26 -12.85
C PRO A 163 5.23 1.13 -12.72
N THR A 164 5.77 1.34 -11.51
CA THR A 164 7.07 2.01 -11.34
C THR A 164 8.21 1.19 -11.95
N ILE A 165 8.26 -0.14 -11.69
CA ILE A 165 9.23 -1.03 -12.33
C ILE A 165 9.07 -1.01 -13.86
N GLY A 166 7.82 -1.01 -14.34
CA GLY A 166 7.54 -0.89 -15.76
C GLY A 166 8.07 0.41 -16.37
N ALA A 167 7.89 1.54 -15.68
CA ALA A 167 8.41 2.85 -16.10
C ALA A 167 9.95 2.87 -16.12
N MET A 168 10.58 2.33 -15.09
CA MET A 168 12.05 2.16 -15.05
C MET A 168 12.54 1.31 -16.23
N TRP A 169 11.85 0.21 -16.54
CA TRP A 169 12.20 -0.64 -17.69
C TRP A 169 12.15 0.10 -19.02
N LEU A 170 11.19 1.02 -19.21
CA LEU A 170 11.10 1.83 -20.42
C LEU A 170 12.34 2.71 -20.64
N LEU A 171 12.95 3.23 -19.58
CA LEU A 171 14.21 3.98 -19.68
C LEU A 171 15.33 3.11 -20.26
N TYR A 172 15.48 1.88 -19.78
CA TYR A 172 16.50 0.95 -20.27
C TYR A 172 16.21 0.41 -21.66
N GLN A 173 14.96 0.52 -22.12
CA GLN A 173 14.60 0.30 -23.53
C GLN A 173 14.87 1.51 -24.45
N GLY A 174 15.47 2.60 -23.95
CA GLY A 174 15.73 3.83 -24.70
C GLY A 174 14.50 4.73 -24.89
N LYS A 175 13.37 4.43 -24.24
CA LYS A 175 12.16 5.27 -24.28
C LYS A 175 12.25 6.35 -23.20
N TYR A 176 13.25 7.21 -23.33
CA TYR A 176 13.67 8.12 -22.27
C TYR A 176 12.57 9.07 -21.80
N LEU A 177 11.90 9.78 -22.72
CA LEU A 177 10.86 10.75 -22.34
C LEU A 177 9.70 10.10 -21.61
N LEU A 178 9.14 9.02 -22.18
CA LEU A 178 8.00 8.31 -21.59
C LEU A 178 8.40 7.64 -20.26
N GLY A 179 9.56 6.98 -20.23
CA GLY A 179 10.07 6.33 -19.03
C GLY A 179 10.33 7.34 -17.90
N SER A 180 10.94 8.50 -18.20
CA SER A 180 11.16 9.55 -17.20
C SER A 180 9.87 10.13 -16.65
N ALA A 181 8.92 10.46 -17.52
CA ALA A 181 7.63 11.03 -17.10
C ALA A 181 6.84 10.05 -16.22
N LEU A 182 6.76 8.78 -16.62
CA LEU A 182 6.05 7.75 -15.84
C LEU A 182 6.79 7.41 -14.55
N THR A 183 8.13 7.37 -14.55
CA THR A 183 8.91 7.16 -13.31
C THR A 183 8.66 8.28 -12.32
N ALA A 184 8.74 9.54 -12.75
CA ALA A 184 8.46 10.69 -11.88
C ALA A 184 7.03 10.64 -11.34
N LEU A 185 6.04 10.33 -12.17
CA LEU A 185 4.64 10.20 -11.78
C LEU A 185 4.45 9.09 -10.73
N PHE A 186 4.92 7.87 -10.99
CA PHE A 186 4.69 6.75 -10.09
C PHE A 186 5.50 6.86 -8.79
N VAL A 187 6.70 7.44 -8.82
CA VAL A 187 7.44 7.78 -7.59
C VAL A 187 6.67 8.83 -6.77
N ASN A 188 6.14 9.87 -7.42
CA ASN A 188 5.31 10.86 -6.74
C ASN A 188 4.11 10.20 -6.05
N LEU A 189 3.36 9.36 -6.78
CA LEU A 189 2.20 8.65 -6.26
C LEU A 189 2.56 7.73 -5.08
N GLN A 190 3.70 7.05 -5.14
CA GLN A 190 4.17 6.20 -4.03
C GLN A 190 4.43 7.01 -2.76
N ILE A 191 5.13 8.14 -2.87
CA ILE A 191 5.40 8.99 -1.71
C ILE A 191 4.10 9.61 -1.19
N MET A 192 3.18 10.01 -2.09
CA MET A 192 1.88 10.57 -1.75
C MET A 192 1.03 9.60 -0.92
N THR A 193 1.15 8.28 -1.10
CA THR A 193 0.43 7.27 -0.29
C THR A 193 0.81 7.27 1.18
N ASN A 194 1.89 7.96 1.54
CA ASN A 194 2.36 8.12 2.91
C ASN A 194 2.65 6.79 3.64
N HIS A 195 3.33 5.87 2.96
CA HIS A 195 3.82 4.64 3.58
C HIS A 195 5.35 4.50 3.41
N PRO A 196 6.15 5.30 4.16
CA PRO A 196 7.61 5.42 3.96
C PRO A 196 8.35 4.09 4.06
N GLN A 197 7.91 3.20 4.96
CA GLN A 197 8.54 1.89 5.18
C GLN A 197 8.52 1.03 3.91
N ILE A 198 7.36 0.90 3.25
CA ILE A 198 7.27 0.11 2.02
C ILE A 198 8.03 0.79 0.89
N SER A 199 7.95 2.11 0.78
CA SER A 199 8.74 2.87 -0.22
C SER A 199 10.24 2.68 -0.02
N PHE A 200 10.71 2.58 1.23
CA PHE A 200 12.10 2.27 1.54
C PHE A 200 12.50 0.84 1.10
N TYR A 201 11.69 -0.18 1.40
CA TYR A 201 11.95 -1.54 0.93
C TYR A 201 11.91 -1.63 -0.60
N TYR A 202 11.03 -0.85 -1.22
CA TYR A 202 10.99 -0.77 -2.67
C TYR A 202 12.28 -0.20 -3.26
N ALA A 203 12.93 0.76 -2.60
CA ALA A 203 14.20 1.29 -3.08
C ALA A 203 15.28 0.20 -3.20
N PHE A 204 15.30 -0.81 -2.30
CA PHE A 204 16.19 -1.98 -2.44
C PHE A 204 15.81 -2.83 -3.64
N LEU A 205 14.51 -3.12 -3.83
CA LEU A 205 14.04 -3.88 -4.99
C LEU A 205 14.43 -3.17 -6.29
N ALA A 206 14.23 -1.85 -6.36
CA ALA A 206 14.62 -1.03 -7.50
C ALA A 206 16.15 -1.06 -7.73
N ALA A 207 16.95 -1.00 -6.65
CA ALA A 207 18.41 -1.11 -6.74
C ALA A 207 18.84 -2.47 -7.31
N PHE A 208 18.27 -3.58 -6.80
CA PHE A 208 18.56 -4.93 -7.34
C PHE A 208 18.14 -5.06 -8.81
N PHE A 209 17.00 -4.47 -9.19
CA PHE A 209 16.55 -4.44 -10.57
C PHE A 209 17.55 -3.68 -11.47
N VAL A 210 18.01 -2.50 -11.04
CA VAL A 210 19.01 -1.70 -11.76
C VAL A 210 20.35 -2.44 -11.87
N ILE A 211 20.81 -3.09 -10.79
CA ILE A 211 22.04 -3.89 -10.79
C ILE A 211 21.94 -5.05 -11.80
N GLY A 212 20.82 -5.79 -11.78
CA GLY A 212 20.60 -6.91 -12.71
C GLY A 212 20.60 -6.47 -14.17
N ILE A 213 19.89 -5.38 -14.48
CA ILE A 213 19.92 -4.75 -15.82
C ILE A 213 21.31 -4.27 -16.16
N GLY A 214 22.02 -3.62 -15.25
CA GLY A 214 23.37 -3.12 -15.43
C GLY A 214 24.34 -4.24 -15.83
N ILE A 215 24.34 -5.34 -15.09
CA ILE A 215 25.16 -6.52 -15.43
C ILE A 215 24.84 -7.02 -16.85
N HIS A 216 23.58 -7.12 -17.20
CA HIS A 216 23.15 -7.56 -18.53
C HIS A 216 23.60 -6.58 -19.62
N MET A 217 23.34 -5.29 -19.46
CA MET A 217 23.66 -4.26 -20.47
C MET A 217 25.17 -4.04 -20.65
N ILE A 218 25.96 -4.15 -19.58
CA ILE A 218 27.43 -4.10 -19.67
C ILE A 218 27.96 -5.29 -20.45
N ARG A 219 27.48 -6.51 -20.14
CA ARG A 219 27.86 -7.74 -20.85
C ARG A 219 27.47 -7.70 -22.33
N THR A 220 26.36 -7.05 -22.66
CA THR A 220 25.88 -6.87 -24.05
C THR A 220 26.41 -5.61 -24.72
N LYS A 221 27.46 -4.96 -24.16
CA LYS A 221 28.12 -3.76 -24.70
C LYS A 221 27.20 -2.54 -24.85
N GLN A 222 26.16 -2.43 -24.01
CA GLN A 222 25.22 -1.32 -23.98
C GLN A 222 25.45 -0.36 -22.80
N ALA A 223 26.68 -0.26 -22.29
CA ALA A 223 27.03 0.52 -21.09
C ALA A 223 26.62 2.00 -21.21
N ARG A 224 26.77 2.62 -22.41
CA ARG A 224 26.34 4.01 -22.63
C ARG A 224 24.83 4.20 -22.38
N THR A 225 24.01 3.31 -22.94
CA THR A 225 22.55 3.35 -22.74
C THR A 225 22.21 3.16 -21.27
N PHE A 226 22.89 2.23 -20.58
CA PHE A 226 22.71 2.01 -19.15
C PHE A 226 23.00 3.26 -18.33
N ILE A 227 24.13 3.94 -18.57
CA ILE A 227 24.52 5.16 -17.83
C ILE A 227 23.48 6.26 -18.04
N ILE A 228 23.06 6.50 -19.30
CA ILE A 228 22.06 7.53 -19.62
C ILE A 228 20.72 7.21 -18.94
N ALA A 229 20.25 5.97 -19.06
CA ALA A 229 18.98 5.53 -18.47
C ALA A 229 19.00 5.65 -16.95
N THR A 230 20.11 5.25 -16.29
CA THR A 230 20.26 5.35 -14.83
C THR A 230 20.34 6.80 -14.36
N GLY A 231 21.03 7.66 -15.09
CA GLY A 231 21.04 9.11 -14.81
C GLY A 231 19.64 9.74 -14.91
N LEU A 232 18.89 9.39 -15.96
CA LEU A 232 17.50 9.83 -16.13
C LEU A 232 16.56 9.23 -15.05
N LEU A 233 16.78 7.98 -14.65
CA LEU A 233 16.06 7.36 -13.54
C LEU A 233 16.22 8.15 -12.24
N GLY A 234 17.49 8.49 -11.89
CA GLY A 234 17.77 9.29 -10.70
C GLY A 234 17.12 10.68 -10.75
N ALA A 235 17.26 11.38 -11.90
CA ALA A 235 16.63 12.68 -12.09
C ALA A 235 15.10 12.61 -11.99
N SER A 236 14.48 11.60 -12.61
CA SER A 236 13.03 11.38 -12.55
C SER A 236 12.54 11.05 -11.15
N ALA A 237 13.30 10.26 -10.40
CA ALA A 237 12.97 9.94 -9.01
C ALA A 237 13.00 11.20 -8.14
N ILE A 238 14.02 12.06 -8.28
CA ILE A 238 14.09 13.35 -7.59
C ILE A 238 12.87 14.21 -7.93
N VAL A 239 12.55 14.37 -9.21
CA VAL A 239 11.36 15.14 -9.65
C VAL A 239 10.08 14.56 -9.04
N GLY A 240 9.96 13.23 -8.94
CA GLY A 240 8.81 12.58 -8.31
C GLY A 240 8.71 12.81 -6.80
N VAL A 241 9.82 12.95 -6.09
CA VAL A 241 9.84 13.20 -4.64
C VAL A 241 9.53 14.66 -4.31
N LEU A 242 10.00 15.62 -5.12
CA LEU A 242 9.93 17.06 -4.83
C LEU A 242 8.55 17.57 -4.41
N PRO A 243 7.42 17.20 -5.05
CA PRO A 243 6.10 17.69 -4.64
C PRO A 243 5.70 17.27 -3.22
N ASN A 244 6.24 16.15 -2.73
CA ASN A 244 5.97 15.62 -1.39
C ASN A 244 7.00 16.08 -0.35
N LEU A 245 8.00 16.86 -0.73
CA LEU A 245 9.10 17.25 0.14
C LEU A 245 8.65 17.99 1.41
N PRO A 246 7.69 18.92 1.37
CA PRO A 246 7.19 19.56 2.59
C PRO A 246 6.68 18.55 3.61
N LYS A 247 5.86 17.59 3.16
CA LYS A 247 5.31 16.53 4.03
C LYS A 247 6.40 15.60 4.58
N LEU A 248 7.40 15.27 3.77
CA LEU A 248 8.53 14.43 4.22
C LEU A 248 9.38 15.15 5.27
N LEU A 249 9.67 16.43 5.08
CA LEU A 249 10.47 17.22 6.02
C LEU A 249 9.75 17.42 7.34
N THR A 250 8.48 17.83 7.32
CA THR A 250 7.68 17.98 8.54
C THR A 250 7.46 16.65 9.27
N THR A 251 7.30 15.55 8.54
CA THR A 251 7.21 14.21 9.16
C THR A 251 8.54 13.80 9.79
N LYS A 252 9.67 14.10 9.15
CA LYS A 252 11.00 13.85 9.71
C LYS A 252 11.21 14.65 11.01
N GLU A 253 10.94 15.94 10.99
CA GLU A 253 11.05 16.80 12.17
C GLU A 253 10.17 16.28 13.33
N TYR A 254 8.90 16.00 13.05
CA TYR A 254 7.99 15.47 14.06
C TYR A 254 8.40 14.07 14.57
N SER A 255 9.05 13.24 13.75
CA SER A 255 9.46 11.90 14.14
C SER A 255 10.50 11.89 15.28
N GLU A 256 11.25 12.97 15.43
CA GLU A 256 12.25 13.13 16.52
C GLU A 256 11.56 13.25 17.89
N GLU A 257 10.32 13.77 17.92
CA GLU A 257 9.50 13.94 19.13
C GLU A 257 8.56 12.74 19.40
N THR A 258 8.71 11.66 18.68
CA THR A 258 7.87 10.45 18.81
C THR A 258 8.65 9.31 19.46
N THR A 259 7.96 8.20 19.76
CA THR A 259 8.58 6.96 20.26
C THR A 259 9.65 6.38 19.32
N ARG A 260 9.77 6.88 18.09
CA ARG A 260 10.81 6.52 17.12
C ARG A 260 12.06 7.41 17.20
N GLY A 261 11.95 8.53 17.89
CA GLY A 261 13.08 9.40 18.26
C GLY A 261 13.84 8.88 19.47
N ALA A 262 14.66 9.75 20.07
CA ALA A 262 15.34 9.43 21.32
C ALA A 262 14.31 9.38 22.47
N SER A 263 14.30 8.29 23.24
CA SER A 263 13.45 8.21 24.43
C SER A 263 13.91 9.22 25.48
N LEU A 264 13.02 10.12 25.90
CA LEU A 264 13.26 11.03 27.01
C LEU A 264 13.29 10.30 28.37
N ILE A 265 12.70 9.09 28.42
CA ILE A 265 12.65 8.25 29.61
C ILE A 265 13.61 7.09 29.41
N THR A 266 14.76 7.15 30.07
CA THR A 266 15.75 6.07 30.03
C THR A 266 15.53 5.10 31.18
N LYS A 267 15.41 3.80 30.90
CA LYS A 267 15.37 2.77 31.95
C LYS A 267 16.70 2.60 32.70
N ASP A 268 17.84 2.95 32.12
CA ASP A 268 19.18 2.73 32.70
C ASP A 268 20.16 3.90 32.45
N GLY A 269 19.67 5.13 32.35
CA GLY A 269 20.52 6.30 32.15
C GLY A 269 21.22 6.40 30.78
N LYS A 270 20.90 5.50 29.84
CA LYS A 270 21.38 5.53 28.46
C LYS A 270 20.27 5.96 27.52
N VAL A 271 20.50 7.02 26.77
CA VAL A 271 19.58 7.45 25.69
C VAL A 271 19.61 6.40 24.60
N ALA A 272 18.57 5.57 24.50
CA ALA A 272 18.42 4.65 23.40
C ALA A 272 17.98 5.44 22.15
N GLN A 273 18.77 5.40 21.09
CA GLN A 273 18.37 5.92 19.79
C GLN A 273 17.57 4.85 19.04
N GLY A 274 16.32 5.18 18.65
CA GLY A 274 15.46 4.30 17.89
C GLY A 274 14.51 3.45 18.75
N MET A 275 13.76 2.56 18.08
CA MET A 275 12.79 1.67 18.72
C MET A 275 13.46 0.50 19.44
N ASP A 276 12.88 0.09 20.56
CA ASP A 276 13.29 -1.13 21.25
C ASP A 276 13.15 -2.36 20.31
N LYS A 277 14.12 -3.26 20.43
CA LYS A 277 14.16 -4.50 19.62
C LYS A 277 12.90 -5.35 19.81
N GLU A 278 12.42 -5.49 21.04
CA GLU A 278 11.21 -6.25 21.34
C GLU A 278 9.99 -5.66 20.67
N TYR A 279 9.85 -4.34 20.69
CA TYR A 279 8.78 -3.64 19.96
C TYR A 279 8.91 -3.81 18.44
N ALA A 280 10.13 -3.68 17.90
CA ALA A 280 10.38 -3.77 16.46
C ALA A 280 10.04 -5.16 15.90
N PHE A 281 10.25 -6.22 16.69
CA PHE A 281 10.02 -7.62 16.28
C PHE A 281 8.72 -8.22 16.86
N GLY A 282 7.98 -7.48 17.69
CA GLY A 282 6.75 -7.95 18.31
C GLY A 282 5.65 -8.38 17.34
N TRP A 283 5.68 -7.86 16.10
CA TRP A 283 4.75 -8.18 15.02
C TRP A 283 5.38 -9.04 13.92
N SER A 284 6.46 -9.76 14.22
CA SER A 284 7.10 -10.64 13.25
C SER A 284 6.25 -11.90 13.02
N LEU A 285 6.11 -12.29 11.75
CA LEU A 285 5.48 -13.55 11.39
C LEU A 285 6.38 -14.74 11.76
N SER A 286 5.80 -15.75 12.35
CA SER A 286 6.44 -17.06 12.48
C SER A 286 6.55 -17.75 11.11
N VAL A 287 7.37 -18.80 11.05
CA VAL A 287 7.51 -19.59 9.80
C VAL A 287 6.15 -20.15 9.35
N MET A 288 5.33 -20.61 10.28
CA MET A 288 3.99 -21.13 9.97
C MET A 288 3.03 -20.02 9.54
N GLU A 289 3.08 -18.86 10.17
CA GLU A 289 2.25 -17.71 9.80
C GLU A 289 2.57 -17.19 8.40
N SER A 290 3.78 -17.37 7.91
CA SER A 290 4.12 -17.00 6.52
C SER A 290 3.37 -17.83 5.48
N MET A 291 2.85 -19.00 5.85
CA MET A 291 1.99 -19.81 4.97
C MET A 291 0.62 -19.17 4.69
N THR A 292 0.18 -18.22 5.52
CA THR A 292 -1.06 -17.45 5.28
C THR A 292 -1.02 -16.63 3.99
N HIS A 293 0.17 -16.31 3.49
CA HIS A 293 0.32 -15.65 2.19
C HIS A 293 -0.06 -16.55 1.00
N PHE A 294 -0.06 -17.87 1.20
CA PHE A 294 -0.40 -18.85 0.17
C PHE A 294 -1.79 -19.45 0.39
N ILE A 295 -2.14 -19.73 1.63
CA ILE A 295 -3.39 -20.40 2.00
C ILE A 295 -4.12 -19.51 3.00
N PRO A 296 -5.25 -18.88 2.61
CA PRO A 296 -6.04 -18.04 3.51
C PRO A 296 -6.47 -18.83 4.75
N ASN A 297 -6.44 -18.17 5.89
CA ASN A 297 -6.95 -18.72 7.15
C ASN A 297 -6.33 -20.05 7.61
N ILE A 298 -5.14 -20.41 7.12
CA ILE A 298 -4.47 -21.67 7.52
C ILE A 298 -4.19 -21.75 9.03
N LEU A 299 -4.02 -20.61 9.70
CA LEU A 299 -3.78 -20.50 11.14
C LEU A 299 -4.91 -19.80 11.90
N GLY A 300 -6.06 -19.63 11.28
CA GLY A 300 -7.22 -18.95 11.83
C GLY A 300 -7.67 -17.76 10.97
N GLY A 301 -8.72 -17.11 11.43
CA GLY A 301 -9.34 -15.95 10.79
C GLY A 301 -8.83 -14.62 11.32
N PRO A 302 -9.54 -13.51 11.03
CA PRO A 302 -9.21 -12.18 11.51
C PRO A 302 -9.29 -12.10 13.05
N SER A 303 -8.54 -11.15 13.62
CA SER A 303 -8.40 -10.99 15.08
C SER A 303 -9.69 -10.74 15.86
N ASN A 304 -10.76 -10.39 15.16
CA ASN A 304 -12.08 -10.14 15.72
C ASN A 304 -13.03 -11.35 15.61
N GLU A 305 -12.58 -12.45 15.01
CA GLU A 305 -13.35 -13.70 14.93
C GLU A 305 -12.75 -14.73 15.88
N PHE A 306 -13.62 -15.50 16.52
CA PHE A 306 -13.17 -16.64 17.31
C PHE A 306 -12.61 -17.71 16.37
N PHE A 307 -11.39 -18.15 16.62
CA PHE A 307 -10.70 -19.18 15.86
C PHE A 307 -11.47 -20.50 15.80
N VAL A 308 -12.29 -20.78 16.80
CA VAL A 308 -13.00 -22.04 16.93
C VAL A 308 -14.50 -21.81 16.74
N GLN A 309 -14.97 -22.04 15.53
CA GLN A 309 -16.40 -22.02 15.20
C GLN A 309 -17.08 -23.40 15.39
N ASP A 310 -16.30 -24.49 15.40
CA ASP A 310 -16.80 -25.85 15.60
C ASP A 310 -16.71 -26.24 17.08
N GLU A 311 -17.87 -26.34 17.74
CA GLU A 311 -17.98 -26.73 19.14
C GLU A 311 -17.41 -28.14 19.44
N ASN A 312 -17.32 -29.01 18.42
CA ASN A 312 -16.77 -30.35 18.53
C ASN A 312 -15.27 -30.43 18.21
N SER A 313 -14.62 -29.33 17.84
CA SER A 313 -13.19 -29.31 17.55
C SER A 313 -12.35 -29.64 18.79
N ASN A 314 -11.16 -30.21 18.56
CA ASN A 314 -10.20 -30.45 19.63
C ASN A 314 -9.76 -29.17 20.34
N SER A 315 -9.72 -28.06 19.61
CA SER A 315 -9.40 -26.73 20.15
C SER A 315 -10.48 -26.21 21.09
N MET A 316 -11.77 -26.41 20.75
CA MET A 316 -12.87 -26.03 21.64
C MET A 316 -12.90 -26.93 22.90
N ARG A 317 -12.67 -28.21 22.76
CA ARG A 317 -12.54 -29.12 23.91
C ARG A 317 -11.41 -28.74 24.85
N ALA A 318 -10.26 -28.33 24.29
CA ALA A 318 -9.15 -27.83 25.08
C ALA A 318 -9.47 -26.48 25.77
N LEU A 319 -10.18 -25.57 25.11
CA LEU A 319 -10.66 -24.32 25.72
C LEU A 319 -11.70 -24.58 26.83
N GLN A 320 -12.60 -25.50 26.61
CA GLN A 320 -13.61 -25.90 27.62
C GLN A 320 -13.01 -26.61 28.85
N ALA A 321 -11.88 -27.29 28.65
CA ALA A 321 -11.14 -27.93 29.77
C ALA A 321 -10.41 -26.89 30.66
N LEU A 322 -10.24 -25.65 30.20
CA LEU A 322 -9.77 -24.54 31.02
C LEU A 322 -10.94 -24.03 31.86
N ASN A 323 -10.96 -24.42 33.14
CA ASN A 323 -12.01 -24.04 34.11
C ASN A 323 -12.16 -22.53 34.38
N ASN A 324 -11.38 -21.69 33.70
CA ASN A 324 -11.38 -20.26 33.85
C ASN A 324 -11.79 -19.62 32.52
N SER A 325 -12.99 -19.04 32.46
CA SER A 325 -13.55 -18.39 31.27
C SER A 325 -12.66 -17.23 30.72
N ASP A 326 -11.97 -16.50 31.59
CA ASP A 326 -11.13 -15.39 31.20
C ASP A 326 -9.85 -15.87 30.54
N GLN A 327 -9.23 -16.94 31.03
CA GLN A 327 -8.08 -17.57 30.39
C GLN A 327 -8.43 -18.21 29.03
N ALA A 328 -9.63 -18.86 28.96
CA ALA A 328 -10.11 -19.41 27.70
C ALA A 328 -10.36 -18.35 26.66
N ASN A 329 -10.94 -17.21 27.03
CA ASN A 329 -11.16 -16.06 26.16
C ASN A 329 -9.84 -15.39 25.72
N GLN A 330 -8.88 -15.23 26.63
CA GLN A 330 -7.56 -14.72 26.31
C GLN A 330 -6.80 -15.65 25.36
N LEU A 331 -6.90 -16.96 25.55
CA LEU A 331 -6.27 -17.93 24.66
C LEU A 331 -6.93 -17.95 23.28
N ALA A 332 -8.27 -17.88 23.22
CA ALA A 332 -9.01 -17.78 21.96
C ALA A 332 -8.66 -16.51 21.19
N GLN A 333 -8.51 -15.38 21.89
CA GLN A 333 -8.06 -14.10 21.28
C GLN A 333 -6.59 -14.13 20.89
N ALA A 334 -5.72 -14.81 21.66
CA ALA A 334 -4.29 -14.92 21.36
C ALA A 334 -4.00 -15.83 20.16
N THR A 335 -4.88 -16.78 19.86
CA THR A 335 -4.78 -17.66 18.69
C THR A 335 -5.33 -17.02 17.42
N SER A 336 -6.19 -15.99 17.55
CA SER A 336 -6.69 -15.19 16.45
C SER A 336 -5.65 -14.13 16.09
N LYS A 337 -4.82 -14.41 15.14
CA LYS A 337 -3.75 -13.48 14.75
C LYS A 337 -4.18 -12.56 13.63
N TYR A 338 -3.71 -11.32 13.72
CA TYR A 338 -3.95 -10.22 12.76
C TYR A 338 -3.68 -10.58 11.29
N PHE A 339 -2.85 -11.59 11.06
CA PHE A 339 -2.49 -12.12 9.75
C PHE A 339 -3.07 -13.50 9.48
N GLY A 340 -4.01 -13.93 10.26
CA GLY A 340 -4.67 -15.23 10.21
C GLY A 340 -5.36 -15.58 8.90
#